data_d4d5108c91ad71188dc39ab4cf91792f
#
_entry.id   d4d5108c91ad71188dc39ab4cf91792f
#
_cell.length_a   1.000
_cell.length_b   1.000
_cell.length_c   1.000
_cell.angle_alpha   90.00
_cell.angle_beta   90.00
_cell.angle_gamma   90.00
#
_symmetry.space_group_name_H-M   'P 1'
#
loop_
_entity.id
_entity.type
_entity.pdbx_description
1 polymer ?
#
loop_
_entity_poly.entity_id
_entity_poly.type
_entity_poly.pdbx_seq_one_letter_code
_entity_poly.pdbx_strand_id
1 'polypeptide(L)'
;GQTVDLSQAPADGTRIIGADYDDLMGSTVWGDDLDGDGFDDAIVSAALWRASSGIGGLSFGGGDGPGNQRYNSGETFVVFGRADLRGQVIDLAAHVDANGAPLDESISVIYGRRPNDLLGEEIACGDLDGDGRLDLILGTLVGDGRDANLDEAGEAWVIYTHDPIRGQMIDLSAPEAGRTVVIYPDQADSKAGDTLRAADLDGDGVDDLFYGAPDYDPTGYDGQVRHNAGMMAILFGEVGGLPNIDGVIEVFAPPP
;
A
#
# COMPACT_ATOMS: atom_id res chain seq x y z
N GLY A 1 -28.23 -11.83 20.20
CA GLY A 1 -27.02 -11.62 19.39
C GLY A 1 -25.99 -12.67 19.79
N GLN A 2 -25.20 -13.11 18.84
CA GLN A 2 -24.11 -14.04 19.09
C GLN A 2 -22.87 -13.21 19.48
N THR A 3 -22.17 -13.59 20.54
CA THR A 3 -20.90 -12.97 20.92
C THR A 3 -19.77 -13.79 20.30
N VAL A 4 -18.85 -13.13 19.61
CA VAL A 4 -17.63 -13.74 19.07
C VAL A 4 -16.49 -13.36 20.00
N ASP A 5 -15.83 -14.36 20.61
CA ASP A 5 -14.65 -14.17 21.44
C ASP A 5 -13.38 -14.31 20.59
N LEU A 6 -12.75 -13.18 20.29
CA LEU A 6 -11.52 -13.14 19.50
C LEU A 6 -10.27 -13.55 20.26
N SER A 7 -10.35 -13.80 21.59
CA SER A 7 -9.22 -14.34 22.35
C SER A 7 -8.91 -15.80 22.01
N GLN A 8 -9.88 -16.50 21.44
CA GLN A 8 -9.76 -17.84 20.87
C GLN A 8 -9.88 -17.73 19.36
N ALA A 9 -9.18 -18.56 18.59
CA ALA A 9 -9.49 -18.68 17.17
C ALA A 9 -10.93 -19.20 17.05
N PRO A 10 -11.90 -18.41 16.59
CA PRO A 10 -13.27 -18.90 16.49
C PRO A 10 -13.30 -20.03 15.46
N ALA A 11 -14.10 -21.07 15.71
CA ALA A 11 -14.25 -22.20 14.77
C ALA A 11 -14.67 -21.73 13.34
N ASP A 12 -15.29 -20.55 13.27
CA ASP A 12 -15.78 -19.92 12.04
C ASP A 12 -14.96 -18.68 11.61
N GLY A 13 -13.78 -18.46 12.18
CA GLY A 13 -12.92 -17.32 11.84
C GLY A 13 -11.46 -17.73 11.73
N THR A 14 -10.66 -16.90 11.10
CA THR A 14 -9.21 -17.00 11.02
C THR A 14 -8.58 -15.85 11.76
N ARG A 15 -7.46 -16.09 12.42
CA ARG A 15 -6.69 -15.06 13.09
C ARG A 15 -5.30 -14.99 12.45
N ILE A 16 -4.92 -13.81 12.02
CA ILE A 16 -3.59 -13.51 11.49
C ILE A 16 -2.83 -12.73 12.57
N ILE A 17 -1.62 -13.13 12.89
CA ILE A 17 -0.76 -12.53 13.91
C ILE A 17 0.45 -11.93 13.22
N GLY A 18 0.82 -10.69 13.58
CA GLY A 18 1.97 -9.97 13.03
C GLY A 18 3.30 -10.68 13.26
N ALA A 19 4.26 -10.42 12.38
CA ALA A 19 5.56 -11.07 12.40
C ALA A 19 6.45 -10.55 13.52
N ASP A 20 6.45 -9.26 13.76
CA ASP A 20 7.45 -8.61 14.61
C ASP A 20 6.83 -7.75 15.71
N TYR A 21 7.70 -7.41 16.68
CA TYR A 21 7.33 -6.61 17.84
C TYR A 21 7.20 -5.13 17.46
N ASP A 22 6.12 -4.48 17.91
CA ASP A 22 5.80 -3.04 17.69
C ASP A 22 5.49 -2.63 16.24
N ASP A 23 5.35 -3.57 15.29
CA ASP A 23 5.04 -3.26 13.88
C ASP A 23 3.59 -2.82 13.66
N LEU A 24 2.72 -3.06 14.64
CA LEU A 24 1.33 -2.63 14.61
C LEU A 24 0.52 -3.18 13.42
N MET A 25 0.80 -4.42 13.00
CA MET A 25 0.06 -5.09 11.94
C MET A 25 -1.45 -5.05 12.16
N GLY A 26 -2.20 -4.90 11.08
CA GLY A 26 -3.63 -4.70 11.11
C GLY A 26 -4.03 -3.22 11.20
N SER A 27 -3.08 -2.31 10.98
CA SER A 27 -3.35 -0.88 10.85
C SER A 27 -4.28 -0.59 9.67
N THR A 28 -4.06 -1.28 8.55
CA THR A 28 -4.93 -1.25 7.37
C THR A 28 -5.14 -2.68 6.88
N VAL A 29 -6.36 -2.98 6.43
CA VAL A 29 -6.75 -4.30 5.92
C VAL A 29 -7.60 -4.15 4.66
N TRP A 30 -7.40 -5.06 3.71
CA TRP A 30 -8.18 -5.15 2.48
C TRP A 30 -8.45 -6.62 2.16
N GLY A 31 -9.42 -6.90 1.32
CA GLY A 31 -9.70 -8.25 0.84
C GLY A 31 -10.13 -8.21 -0.61
N ASP A 32 -9.42 -8.97 -1.45
CA ASP A 32 -9.73 -9.12 -2.87
C ASP A 32 -9.00 -10.35 -3.44
N ASP A 33 -9.44 -10.90 -4.56
CA ASP A 33 -8.80 -12.02 -5.26
C ASP A 33 -7.64 -11.50 -6.13
N LEU A 34 -6.48 -11.32 -5.48
CA LEU A 34 -5.32 -10.66 -6.10
C LEU A 34 -4.57 -11.57 -7.09
N ASP A 35 -4.67 -12.89 -6.93
CA ASP A 35 -3.99 -13.85 -7.82
C ASP A 35 -4.91 -14.56 -8.81
N GLY A 36 -6.22 -14.28 -8.75
CA GLY A 36 -7.22 -14.77 -9.69
C GLY A 36 -7.59 -16.24 -9.51
N ASP A 37 -7.39 -16.83 -8.30
CA ASP A 37 -7.66 -18.22 -8.02
C ASP A 37 -9.13 -18.49 -7.60
N GLY A 38 -9.92 -17.44 -7.40
CA GLY A 38 -11.33 -17.49 -7.02
C GLY A 38 -11.56 -17.45 -5.51
N PHE A 39 -10.53 -17.26 -4.70
CA PHE A 39 -10.63 -16.95 -3.27
C PHE A 39 -10.08 -15.56 -3.02
N ASP A 40 -10.83 -14.72 -2.31
CA ASP A 40 -10.31 -13.42 -1.88
C ASP A 40 -9.12 -13.62 -0.93
N ASP A 41 -8.08 -12.80 -1.10
CA ASP A 41 -6.88 -12.77 -0.27
C ASP A 41 -7.03 -11.74 0.84
N ALA A 42 -6.38 -11.96 1.97
CA ALA A 42 -6.30 -10.97 3.03
C ALA A 42 -5.01 -10.16 2.88
N ILE A 43 -5.15 -8.88 2.57
CA ILE A 43 -4.04 -7.93 2.48
C ILE A 43 -4.02 -7.13 3.77
N VAL A 44 -2.91 -7.16 4.48
CA VAL A 44 -2.80 -6.56 5.81
C VAL A 44 -1.48 -5.85 5.97
N SER A 45 -1.53 -4.60 6.42
CA SER A 45 -0.33 -3.77 6.59
C SER A 45 0.04 -3.54 8.04
N ALA A 46 1.33 -3.38 8.24
CA ALA A 46 2.00 -2.88 9.43
C ALA A 46 2.54 -1.48 9.12
N ALA A 47 1.66 -0.47 9.14
CA ALA A 47 1.96 0.91 8.82
C ALA A 47 0.97 1.80 9.58
N LEU A 48 1.39 2.43 10.66
CA LEU A 48 0.51 3.28 11.42
C LEU A 48 1.16 4.62 11.77
N TRP A 49 0.64 5.67 11.18
CA TRP A 49 0.91 7.02 11.65
C TRP A 49 -0.02 7.36 12.82
N ARG A 50 0.55 7.64 13.99
CA ARG A 50 -0.21 8.13 15.15
C ARG A 50 0.25 9.52 15.52
N ALA A 51 -0.64 10.50 15.42
CA ALA A 51 -0.52 11.73 16.19
C ALA A 51 -0.78 11.39 17.66
N SER A 52 0.24 11.44 18.52
CA SER A 52 0.06 11.26 19.95
C SER A 52 -0.73 12.43 20.53
N SER A 53 -1.97 12.21 20.92
CA SER A 53 -2.74 13.15 21.74
C SER A 53 -2.18 13.16 23.17
N GLY A 54 -1.19 14.01 23.42
CA GLY A 54 -0.82 14.42 24.78
C GLY A 54 0.32 13.64 25.43
N ILE A 55 1.39 14.34 25.69
CA ILE A 55 2.62 14.02 26.40
C ILE A 55 3.71 13.36 25.50
N GLY A 56 4.31 14.18 24.63
CA GLY A 56 5.72 13.96 24.26
C GLY A 56 6.01 13.06 23.10
N GLY A 57 5.51 13.35 21.92
CA GLY A 57 6.06 12.80 20.67
C GLY A 57 5.07 12.09 19.78
N LEU A 58 5.29 12.22 18.50
CA LEU A 58 4.69 11.37 17.47
C LEU A 58 5.20 9.95 17.71
N SER A 59 4.32 8.96 17.81
CA SER A 59 4.70 7.56 17.81
C SER A 59 4.36 7.02 16.42
N PHE A 60 5.37 6.77 15.64
CA PHE A 60 5.27 5.98 14.43
C PHE A 60 5.44 4.52 14.83
N GLY A 61 4.73 3.63 14.20
CA GLY A 61 4.94 2.20 14.32
C GLY A 61 4.62 1.59 12.97
N GLY A 62 5.52 0.77 12.48
CA GLY A 62 5.35 0.10 11.21
C GLY A 62 6.46 -0.89 11.00
N GLY A 63 6.23 -1.84 10.09
CA GLY A 63 7.23 -2.85 9.76
C GLY A 63 8.58 -2.25 9.42
N ASP A 64 9.64 -2.89 9.92
CA ASP A 64 11.01 -2.39 9.88
C ASP A 64 11.79 -2.88 8.65
N GLY A 65 11.08 -3.36 7.62
CA GLY A 65 11.66 -3.84 6.37
C GLY A 65 12.40 -5.18 6.49
N PRO A 66 13.05 -5.65 5.42
CA PRO A 66 13.66 -6.97 5.40
C PRO A 66 14.65 -7.15 6.54
N GLY A 67 14.42 -8.20 7.38
CA GLY A 67 15.26 -8.49 8.54
C GLY A 67 15.32 -7.36 9.57
N ASN A 68 14.30 -6.54 9.68
CA ASN A 68 14.16 -5.41 10.62
C ASN A 68 15.29 -4.36 10.52
N GLN A 69 15.71 -4.07 9.29
CA GLN A 69 16.83 -3.15 9.06
C GLN A 69 16.42 -1.79 8.49
N ARG A 70 15.12 -1.59 8.21
CA ARG A 70 14.59 -0.36 7.62
C ARG A 70 13.46 0.18 8.49
N TYR A 71 13.83 0.83 9.57
CA TYR A 71 12.95 1.32 10.63
C TYR A 71 11.70 2.05 10.10
N ASN A 72 10.50 1.57 10.48
CA ASN A 72 9.20 2.11 10.08
C ASN A 72 9.02 2.27 8.55
N SER A 73 9.64 1.45 7.73
CA SER A 73 9.42 1.54 6.27
C SER A 73 8.01 1.16 5.86
N GLY A 74 7.31 0.43 6.71
CA GLY A 74 6.05 -0.21 6.41
C GLY A 74 6.23 -1.59 5.78
N GLU A 75 5.33 -2.49 6.12
CA GLU A 75 5.24 -3.85 5.58
C GLU A 75 3.79 -4.16 5.23
N THR A 76 3.59 -4.79 4.10
CA THR A 76 2.27 -5.29 3.69
C THR A 76 2.37 -6.77 3.39
N PHE A 77 1.57 -7.57 4.08
CA PHE A 77 1.46 -8.99 3.84
C PHE A 77 0.23 -9.30 3.00
N VAL A 78 0.37 -10.19 2.04
CA VAL A 78 -0.75 -10.84 1.35
C VAL A 78 -0.83 -12.27 1.87
N VAL A 79 -1.94 -12.63 2.50
CA VAL A 79 -2.24 -14.00 2.94
C VAL A 79 -3.24 -14.57 1.96
N PHE A 80 -2.78 -15.49 1.12
CA PHE A 80 -3.59 -16.01 0.02
C PHE A 80 -4.76 -16.86 0.50
N GLY A 81 -5.92 -16.57 -0.10
CA GLY A 81 -7.18 -17.26 0.14
C GLY A 81 -7.10 -18.75 -0.18
N ARG A 82 -7.83 -19.57 0.57
CA ARG A 82 -7.96 -21.00 0.33
C ARG A 82 -9.08 -21.61 1.17
N ALA A 83 -9.60 -22.73 0.71
CA ALA A 83 -10.77 -23.37 1.31
C ALA A 83 -10.59 -23.80 2.78
N ASP A 84 -9.37 -24.01 3.26
CA ASP A 84 -9.05 -24.49 4.60
C ASP A 84 -8.60 -23.40 5.58
N LEU A 85 -8.72 -22.12 5.23
CA LEU A 85 -8.37 -21.01 6.11
C LEU A 85 -9.24 -20.93 7.38
N ARG A 86 -10.52 -21.34 7.28
CA ARG A 86 -11.47 -21.23 8.39
C ARG A 86 -10.96 -21.96 9.63
N GLY A 87 -10.95 -21.28 10.78
CA GLY A 87 -10.51 -21.80 12.06
C GLY A 87 -9.00 -21.83 12.26
N GLN A 88 -8.22 -21.29 11.33
CA GLN A 88 -6.78 -21.26 11.43
C GLN A 88 -6.26 -20.10 12.29
N VAL A 89 -5.05 -20.27 12.80
CA VAL A 89 -4.22 -19.19 13.33
C VAL A 89 -2.98 -19.15 12.46
N ILE A 90 -2.79 -18.04 11.78
CA ILE A 90 -1.64 -17.78 10.90
C ILE A 90 -0.71 -16.82 11.67
N ASP A 91 0.44 -17.32 12.06
CA ASP A 91 1.49 -16.55 12.71
C ASP A 91 2.52 -16.16 11.63
N LEU A 92 2.50 -14.92 11.18
CA LEU A 92 3.34 -14.47 10.07
C LEU A 92 4.84 -14.65 10.38
N ALA A 93 5.26 -14.57 11.64
CA ALA A 93 6.64 -14.87 12.03
C ALA A 93 7.07 -16.31 11.69
N ALA A 94 6.13 -17.25 11.60
CA ALA A 94 6.42 -18.63 11.21
C ALA A 94 6.46 -18.83 9.68
N HIS A 95 6.07 -17.81 8.91
CA HIS A 95 5.99 -17.86 7.44
C HIS A 95 7.06 -17.04 6.73
N VAL A 96 7.95 -16.38 7.47
CA VAL A 96 9.11 -15.65 6.91
C VAL A 96 10.43 -16.16 7.50
N ASP A 97 11.50 -16.04 6.75
CA ASP A 97 12.86 -16.34 7.21
C ASP A 97 13.47 -15.15 7.98
N ALA A 98 14.69 -15.28 8.46
CA ALA A 98 15.40 -14.22 9.20
C ALA A 98 15.69 -12.95 8.38
N ASN A 99 15.51 -12.99 7.06
CA ASN A 99 15.64 -11.84 6.17
C ASN A 99 14.28 -11.29 5.74
N GLY A 100 13.18 -11.85 6.28
CA GLY A 100 11.82 -11.44 5.95
C GLY A 100 11.27 -12.03 4.64
N ALA A 101 11.98 -12.98 4.02
CA ALA A 101 11.49 -13.62 2.82
C ALA A 101 10.45 -14.72 3.14
N PRO A 102 9.34 -14.84 2.36
CA PRO A 102 8.36 -15.90 2.54
C PRO A 102 9.00 -17.29 2.47
N LEU A 103 8.59 -18.19 3.37
CA LEU A 103 9.05 -19.58 3.42
C LEU A 103 8.24 -20.51 2.50
N ASP A 104 7.05 -20.08 2.09
CA ASP A 104 6.15 -20.82 1.22
C ASP A 104 5.23 -19.87 0.41
N GLU A 105 4.40 -20.43 -0.47
CA GLU A 105 3.50 -19.68 -1.34
C GLU A 105 2.19 -19.23 -0.66
N SER A 106 2.03 -19.47 0.64
CA SER A 106 0.81 -19.08 1.35
C SER A 106 0.75 -17.59 1.68
N ILE A 107 1.89 -16.92 1.66
CA ILE A 107 2.00 -15.48 1.89
C ILE A 107 2.96 -14.83 0.88
N SER A 108 2.80 -13.51 0.73
CA SER A 108 3.81 -12.64 0.14
C SER A 108 4.00 -11.43 1.05
N VAL A 109 5.14 -10.78 0.94
CA VAL A 109 5.44 -9.58 1.71
C VAL A 109 6.00 -8.48 0.82
N ILE A 110 5.50 -7.27 1.00
CA ILE A 110 5.94 -6.06 0.33
C ILE A 110 6.55 -5.13 1.37
N TYR A 111 7.79 -4.70 1.15
CA TYR A 111 8.53 -3.83 2.04
C TYR A 111 8.65 -2.42 1.48
N GLY A 112 8.41 -1.43 2.35
CA GLY A 112 8.52 -0.02 2.02
C GLY A 112 9.93 0.38 1.60
N ARG A 113 10.03 1.48 0.84
CA ARG A 113 11.26 1.92 0.17
C ARG A 113 12.28 2.50 1.12
N ARG A 114 11.87 3.34 2.04
CA ARG A 114 12.76 4.12 2.92
C ARG A 114 12.33 4.02 4.38
N PRO A 115 13.25 4.25 5.32
CA PRO A 115 12.87 4.41 6.73
C PRO A 115 11.84 5.54 6.91
N ASN A 116 10.84 5.26 7.73
CA ASN A 116 9.73 6.16 8.10
C ASN A 116 8.72 6.49 6.99
N ASP A 117 8.76 5.85 5.82
CA ASP A 117 7.76 6.08 4.76
C ASP A 117 6.39 5.49 5.10
N LEU A 118 6.32 4.46 5.95
CA LEU A 118 5.07 3.80 6.38
C LEU A 118 4.25 3.26 5.20
N LEU A 119 4.86 2.45 4.32
CA LEU A 119 4.15 1.81 3.20
C LEU A 119 2.97 0.98 3.69
N GLY A 120 1.83 1.15 3.04
CA GLY A 120 0.61 0.36 3.30
C GLY A 120 -0.36 1.03 4.27
N GLU A 121 -0.22 2.32 4.54
CA GLU A 121 -1.18 3.06 5.33
C GLU A 121 -2.54 3.16 4.63
N GLU A 122 -2.56 3.19 3.29
CA GLU A 122 -3.73 2.98 2.46
C GLU A 122 -3.49 1.82 1.48
N ILE A 123 -4.54 1.02 1.22
CA ILE A 123 -4.53 -0.13 0.32
C ILE A 123 -5.71 -0.01 -0.64
N ALA A 124 -5.47 -0.27 -1.91
CA ALA A 124 -6.49 -0.46 -2.93
C ALA A 124 -6.07 -1.56 -3.90
N CYS A 125 -7.03 -2.12 -4.64
CA CYS A 125 -6.79 -3.03 -5.75
C CYS A 125 -7.61 -2.59 -6.97
N GLY A 126 -7.09 -2.86 -8.18
CA GLY A 126 -7.76 -2.61 -9.45
C GLY A 126 -6.94 -3.12 -10.62
N ASP A 127 -7.57 -3.44 -11.74
CA ASP A 127 -6.92 -3.86 -12.98
C ASP A 127 -6.46 -2.63 -13.76
N LEU A 128 -5.28 -2.08 -13.40
CA LEU A 128 -4.75 -0.83 -13.95
C LEU A 128 -3.99 -1.03 -15.26
N ASP A 129 -3.72 -2.28 -15.65
CA ASP A 129 -3.01 -2.61 -16.89
C ASP A 129 -3.86 -3.38 -17.90
N GLY A 130 -5.11 -3.70 -17.57
CA GLY A 130 -6.08 -4.33 -18.46
C GLY A 130 -5.79 -5.80 -18.76
N ASP A 131 -5.04 -6.50 -17.90
CA ASP A 131 -4.71 -7.91 -18.07
C ASP A 131 -5.78 -8.86 -17.48
N GLY A 132 -6.76 -8.30 -16.76
CA GLY A 132 -7.86 -9.00 -16.13
C GLY A 132 -7.53 -9.51 -14.71
N ARG A 133 -6.43 -9.07 -14.13
CA ARG A 133 -6.05 -9.32 -12.74
C ARG A 133 -6.05 -8.01 -11.96
N LEU A 134 -6.21 -8.10 -10.65
CA LEU A 134 -6.13 -6.92 -9.80
C LEU A 134 -4.69 -6.61 -9.45
N ASP A 135 -4.27 -5.37 -9.65
CA ASP A 135 -3.00 -4.85 -9.20
C ASP A 135 -3.09 -4.32 -7.77
N LEU A 136 -2.00 -4.41 -7.02
CA LEU A 136 -1.94 -3.92 -5.65
C LEU A 136 -1.44 -2.47 -5.63
N ILE A 137 -2.20 -1.62 -4.95
CA ILE A 137 -1.90 -0.19 -4.81
C ILE A 137 -1.69 0.11 -3.32
N LEU A 138 -0.53 0.65 -2.97
CA LEU A 138 -0.14 0.95 -1.59
C LEU A 138 0.25 2.41 -1.44
N GLY A 139 -0.35 3.09 -0.45
CA GLY A 139 -0.02 4.46 -0.09
C GLY A 139 1.06 4.55 0.99
N THR A 140 1.83 5.65 0.95
CA THR A 140 2.75 6.06 2.00
C THR A 140 2.47 7.51 2.36
N LEU A 141 1.71 7.74 3.43
CA LEU A 141 1.26 9.09 3.83
C LEU A 141 2.41 10.08 4.08
N VAL A 142 3.53 9.58 4.54
CA VAL A 142 4.70 10.39 4.97
C VAL A 142 5.94 10.15 4.11
N GLY A 143 5.76 9.62 2.90
CA GLY A 143 6.87 9.52 1.94
C GLY A 143 7.42 10.90 1.56
N ASP A 144 8.74 11.01 1.38
CA ASP A 144 9.45 12.28 1.17
C ASP A 144 9.64 12.65 -0.31
N GLY A 145 8.84 12.08 -1.20
CA GLY A 145 8.92 12.32 -2.63
C GLY A 145 10.13 11.66 -3.30
N ARG A 146 10.32 11.92 -4.59
CA ARG A 146 11.29 11.20 -5.44
C ARG A 146 12.72 11.21 -4.89
N ASP A 147 13.23 12.35 -4.48
CA ASP A 147 14.62 12.58 -4.08
C ASP A 147 14.78 12.73 -2.55
N ALA A 148 13.75 12.37 -1.77
CA ALA A 148 13.68 12.61 -0.33
C ALA A 148 13.92 14.07 0.04
N ASN A 149 13.29 14.99 -0.70
CA ASN A 149 13.44 16.43 -0.54
C ASN A 149 12.10 17.17 -0.37
N LEU A 150 11.00 16.42 -0.38
CA LEU A 150 9.64 16.90 -0.13
C LEU A 150 9.10 16.23 1.14
N ASP A 151 9.38 16.84 2.29
CA ASP A 151 9.02 16.34 3.61
C ASP A 151 7.52 16.03 3.68
N GLU A 152 7.17 14.80 4.10
CA GLU A 152 5.79 14.32 4.25
C GLU A 152 4.88 14.55 3.00
N ALA A 153 5.46 14.51 1.81
CA ALA A 153 4.70 14.71 0.57
C ALA A 153 3.68 13.61 0.31
N GLY A 154 4.02 12.39 0.74
CA GLY A 154 3.28 11.18 0.41
C GLY A 154 3.68 10.58 -0.93
N GLU A 155 3.39 9.33 -1.14
CA GLU A 155 3.66 8.57 -2.37
C GLU A 155 2.58 7.49 -2.55
N ALA A 156 2.40 6.98 -3.75
CA ALA A 156 1.70 5.72 -3.97
C ALA A 156 2.53 4.79 -4.86
N TRP A 157 2.41 3.50 -4.59
CA TRP A 157 3.06 2.45 -5.33
C TRP A 157 2.01 1.56 -5.97
N VAL A 158 2.15 1.31 -7.27
CA VAL A 158 1.40 0.28 -7.98
C VAL A 158 2.33 -0.91 -8.20
N ILE A 159 1.85 -2.10 -7.89
CA ILE A 159 2.55 -3.36 -8.08
C ILE A 159 1.69 -4.20 -9.01
N TYR A 160 2.10 -4.32 -10.27
CA TYR A 160 1.39 -5.13 -11.25
C TYR A 160 1.51 -6.62 -10.93
N THR A 161 0.39 -7.33 -11.03
CA THR A 161 0.31 -8.76 -10.70
C THR A 161 0.34 -9.67 -11.93
N HIS A 162 0.62 -9.14 -13.12
CA HIS A 162 0.79 -9.95 -14.34
C HIS A 162 1.78 -11.10 -14.16
N ASP A 163 2.81 -10.92 -13.32
CA ASP A 163 3.63 -12.01 -12.79
C ASP A 163 3.11 -12.43 -11.41
N PRO A 164 2.94 -13.73 -11.13
CA PRO A 164 2.40 -14.18 -9.85
C PRO A 164 3.20 -13.64 -8.67
N ILE A 165 2.50 -13.10 -7.69
CA ILE A 165 3.14 -12.56 -6.48
C ILE A 165 3.25 -13.58 -5.35
N ARG A 166 2.65 -14.78 -5.47
CA ARG A 166 2.68 -15.83 -4.43
C ARG A 166 4.10 -16.20 -4.04
N GLY A 167 4.36 -16.23 -2.73
CA GLY A 167 5.68 -16.58 -2.19
C GLY A 167 6.76 -15.55 -2.47
N GLN A 168 6.41 -14.34 -2.89
CA GLN A 168 7.37 -13.31 -3.26
C GLN A 168 7.68 -12.38 -2.10
N MET A 169 8.94 -11.96 -2.01
CA MET A 169 9.37 -10.79 -1.29
C MET A 169 9.59 -9.65 -2.29
N ILE A 170 8.81 -8.58 -2.17
CA ILE A 170 8.91 -7.39 -3.03
C ILE A 170 9.49 -6.25 -2.18
N ASP A 171 10.73 -5.87 -2.45
CA ASP A 171 11.41 -4.78 -1.74
C ASP A 171 11.43 -3.52 -2.61
N LEU A 172 10.62 -2.53 -2.26
CA LEU A 172 10.48 -1.28 -3.02
C LEU A 172 11.70 -0.35 -2.91
N SER A 173 12.72 -0.70 -2.12
CA SER A 173 14.02 -0.02 -2.18
C SER A 173 14.82 -0.38 -3.43
N ALA A 174 14.47 -1.50 -4.08
CA ALA A 174 15.03 -1.96 -5.33
C ALA A 174 13.91 -2.39 -6.29
N PRO A 175 13.07 -1.44 -6.74
CA PRO A 175 11.86 -1.73 -7.50
C PRO A 175 12.19 -2.43 -8.82
N GLU A 176 11.39 -3.42 -9.16
CA GLU A 176 11.53 -4.17 -10.40
C GLU A 176 10.93 -3.37 -11.56
N ALA A 177 11.74 -3.11 -12.59
CA ALA A 177 11.29 -2.37 -13.76
C ALA A 177 10.20 -3.13 -14.52
N GLY A 178 9.12 -2.43 -14.87
CA GLY A 178 7.95 -2.99 -15.55
C GLY A 178 6.95 -3.68 -14.62
N ARG A 179 7.33 -3.94 -13.37
CA ARG A 179 6.43 -4.50 -12.35
C ARG A 179 5.89 -3.48 -11.38
N THR A 180 6.63 -2.42 -11.15
CA THR A 180 6.25 -1.41 -10.17
C THR A 180 6.26 -0.02 -10.78
N VAL A 181 5.29 0.79 -10.38
CA VAL A 181 5.22 2.22 -10.68
C VAL A 181 5.08 2.97 -9.37
N VAL A 182 5.84 4.04 -9.22
CA VAL A 182 5.71 4.96 -8.10
C VAL A 182 5.15 6.30 -8.56
N ILE A 183 4.24 6.85 -7.78
CA ILE A 183 3.54 8.10 -8.05
C ILE A 183 3.95 9.11 -7.00
N TYR A 184 4.54 10.23 -7.45
CA TYR A 184 5.01 11.29 -6.59
C TYR A 184 4.18 12.57 -6.77
N PRO A 185 3.86 13.28 -5.68
CA PRO A 185 3.40 14.66 -5.74
C PRO A 185 4.59 15.60 -5.97
N ASP A 186 4.29 16.87 -6.31
CA ASP A 186 5.28 17.93 -6.49
C ASP A 186 5.38 18.89 -5.28
N GLN A 187 4.66 18.61 -4.18
CA GLN A 187 4.57 19.49 -3.01
C GLN A 187 4.82 18.73 -1.70
N ALA A 188 5.65 19.31 -0.84
CA ALA A 188 5.82 18.86 0.54
C ALA A 188 4.52 19.00 1.36
N ASP A 189 4.37 18.23 2.42
CA ASP A 189 3.22 18.23 3.33
C ASP A 189 1.86 17.94 2.67
N SER A 190 1.83 17.45 1.42
CA SER A 190 0.58 17.25 0.67
C SER A 190 -0.21 16.00 1.08
N LYS A 191 0.44 15.05 1.77
CA LYS A 191 -0.13 13.78 2.20
C LYS A 191 -0.76 12.99 1.03
N ALA A 192 -0.13 13.06 -0.12
CA ALA A 192 -0.63 12.40 -1.32
C ALA A 192 -0.54 10.88 -1.19
N GLY A 193 -1.58 10.16 -1.63
CA GLY A 193 -1.71 8.72 -1.37
C GLY A 193 -2.40 8.36 -0.06
N ASP A 194 -2.88 9.36 0.73
CA ASP A 194 -3.72 9.14 1.91
C ASP A 194 -5.06 8.45 1.57
N THR A 195 -5.54 8.65 0.36
CA THR A 195 -6.74 7.99 -0.15
C THR A 195 -6.49 7.49 -1.55
N LEU A 196 -6.69 6.19 -1.74
CA LEU A 196 -6.52 5.48 -3.01
C LEU A 196 -7.76 4.67 -3.33
N ARG A 197 -8.22 4.69 -4.59
CA ARG A 197 -9.27 3.81 -5.09
C ARG A 197 -9.01 3.53 -6.56
N ALA A 198 -9.50 2.39 -7.04
CA ALA A 198 -9.50 2.07 -8.45
C ALA A 198 -10.93 1.80 -8.93
N ALA A 199 -11.24 2.24 -10.13
CA ALA A 199 -12.51 1.96 -10.83
C ALA A 199 -12.41 2.41 -12.28
N ASP A 200 -13.04 1.71 -13.20
CA ASP A 200 -13.21 2.11 -14.61
C ASP A 200 -14.15 3.32 -14.71
N LEU A 201 -13.58 4.52 -14.82
CA LEU A 201 -14.33 5.78 -14.84
C LEU A 201 -14.79 6.17 -16.25
N ASP A 202 -14.00 5.86 -17.27
CA ASP A 202 -14.29 6.24 -18.66
C ASP A 202 -14.95 5.14 -19.47
N GLY A 203 -15.04 3.91 -18.92
CA GLY A 203 -15.79 2.80 -19.51
C GLY A 203 -15.00 2.03 -20.56
N ASP A 204 -13.67 2.08 -20.52
CA ASP A 204 -12.80 1.41 -21.47
C ASP A 204 -12.46 -0.04 -21.08
N GLY A 205 -12.79 -0.44 -19.84
CA GLY A 205 -12.62 -1.78 -19.30
C GLY A 205 -11.31 -1.97 -18.54
N VAL A 206 -10.55 -0.90 -18.33
CA VAL A 206 -9.35 -0.85 -17.47
C VAL A 206 -9.67 0.06 -16.28
N ASP A 207 -9.22 -0.27 -15.09
CA ASP A 207 -9.46 0.57 -13.93
C ASP A 207 -8.55 1.82 -13.94
N ASP A 208 -9.12 2.95 -13.50
CA ASP A 208 -8.41 4.21 -13.30
C ASP A 208 -8.05 4.38 -11.83
N LEU A 209 -6.91 4.98 -11.55
CA LEU A 209 -6.47 5.25 -10.18
C LEU A 209 -6.90 6.64 -9.71
N PHE A 210 -7.66 6.68 -8.61
CA PHE A 210 -7.98 7.89 -7.86
C PHE A 210 -6.94 8.09 -6.77
N TYR A 211 -6.21 9.20 -6.85
CA TYR A 211 -5.08 9.53 -6.00
C TYR A 211 -5.34 10.84 -5.26
N GLY A 212 -5.59 10.78 -3.96
CA GLY A 212 -5.94 11.92 -3.12
C GLY A 212 -4.74 12.52 -2.42
N ALA A 213 -4.74 13.86 -2.29
CA ALA A 213 -3.77 14.66 -1.56
C ALA A 213 -4.51 15.72 -0.72
N PRO A 214 -4.93 15.39 0.52
CA PRO A 214 -5.84 16.24 1.30
C PRO A 214 -5.24 17.57 1.73
N ASP A 215 -3.93 17.63 1.98
CA ASP A 215 -3.25 18.84 2.46
C ASP A 215 -2.55 19.63 1.34
N TYR A 216 -2.77 19.23 0.08
CA TYR A 216 -2.19 19.94 -1.07
C TYR A 216 -2.71 21.38 -1.19
N ASP A 217 -1.83 22.31 -1.55
CA ASP A 217 -2.09 23.74 -1.75
C ASP A 217 -2.29 24.08 -3.25
N PRO A 218 -3.43 23.82 -3.87
CA PRO A 218 -3.61 24.06 -5.29
C PRO A 218 -3.64 25.56 -5.63
N THR A 219 -3.11 25.91 -6.79
CA THR A 219 -3.35 27.22 -7.38
C THR A 219 -4.66 27.20 -8.18
N GLY A 220 -5.64 27.99 -7.77
CA GLY A 220 -6.91 28.10 -8.44
C GLY A 220 -6.82 28.81 -9.81
N TYR A 221 -7.88 28.73 -10.63
CA TYR A 221 -7.95 29.42 -11.92
C TYR A 221 -7.80 30.96 -11.81
N ASP A 222 -8.01 31.52 -10.61
CA ASP A 222 -7.80 32.93 -10.29
C ASP A 222 -6.32 33.25 -9.97
N GLY A 223 -5.43 32.25 -10.04
CA GLY A 223 -4.01 32.37 -9.75
C GLY A 223 -3.67 32.48 -8.26
N GLN A 224 -4.66 32.25 -7.37
CA GLN A 224 -4.44 32.26 -5.92
C GLN A 224 -4.15 30.87 -5.39
N VAL A 225 -3.16 30.75 -4.52
CA VAL A 225 -2.89 29.52 -3.75
C VAL A 225 -3.97 29.37 -2.70
N ARG A 226 -4.50 28.15 -2.57
CA ARG A 226 -5.55 27.79 -1.61
C ARG A 226 -5.00 26.80 -0.59
N HIS A 227 -4.51 27.31 0.50
CA HIS A 227 -3.87 26.50 1.54
C HIS A 227 -4.79 25.40 2.06
N ASN A 228 -4.27 24.17 2.09
CA ASN A 228 -4.95 22.96 2.52
C ASN A 228 -6.34 22.77 1.87
N ALA A 229 -6.46 23.19 0.62
CA ALA A 229 -7.72 22.97 -0.11
C ALA A 229 -7.86 21.55 -0.61
N GLY A 230 -6.75 20.83 -0.65
CA GLY A 230 -6.67 19.47 -1.14
C GLY A 230 -6.79 19.36 -2.65
N MET A 231 -6.37 18.23 -3.17
CA MET A 231 -6.51 17.88 -4.58
C MET A 231 -6.69 16.37 -4.75
N MET A 232 -7.30 15.99 -5.84
CA MET A 232 -7.36 14.60 -6.30
C MET A 232 -6.93 14.56 -7.76
N ALA A 233 -6.05 13.61 -8.09
CA ALA A 233 -5.78 13.23 -9.47
C ALA A 233 -6.54 11.95 -9.84
N ILE A 234 -6.87 11.83 -11.12
CA ILE A 234 -7.30 10.59 -11.74
C ILE A 234 -6.23 10.24 -12.77
N LEU A 235 -5.64 9.08 -12.61
CA LEU A 235 -4.66 8.54 -13.55
C LEU A 235 -5.38 7.43 -14.31
N PHE A 236 -5.63 7.69 -15.60
CA PHE A 236 -6.33 6.73 -16.45
C PHE A 236 -5.45 5.51 -16.72
N GLY A 237 -6.02 4.33 -16.44
CA GLY A 237 -5.41 3.05 -16.77
C GLY A 237 -5.35 2.85 -18.28
N GLU A 238 -4.42 2.08 -18.75
CA GLU A 238 -4.29 1.72 -20.16
C GLU A 238 -3.81 0.26 -20.27
N VAL A 239 -4.12 -0.41 -21.35
CA VAL A 239 -3.59 -1.74 -21.61
C VAL A 239 -2.05 -1.70 -21.60
N GLY A 240 -1.47 -2.39 -20.61
CA GLY A 240 -0.03 -2.38 -20.37
C GLY A 240 0.43 -1.46 -19.24
N GLY A 241 -0.51 -0.83 -18.51
CA GLY A 241 -0.29 -0.09 -17.27
C GLY A 241 -0.38 1.43 -17.41
N LEU A 242 -0.38 2.09 -16.27
CA LEU A 242 -0.44 3.54 -16.19
C LEU A 242 0.67 4.20 -17.02
N PRO A 243 0.37 5.28 -17.78
CA PRO A 243 1.38 6.03 -18.51
C PRO A 243 2.46 6.56 -17.57
N ASN A 244 3.69 6.12 -17.77
CA ASN A 244 4.81 6.47 -16.89
C ASN A 244 6.11 6.65 -17.68
N ILE A 245 7.13 7.23 -17.02
CA ILE A 245 8.50 7.31 -17.53
C ILE A 245 9.40 6.52 -16.58
N ASP A 246 9.94 5.41 -17.07
CA ASP A 246 10.84 4.52 -16.28
C ASP A 246 10.26 4.11 -14.90
N GLY A 247 8.95 3.81 -14.84
CA GLY A 247 8.27 3.40 -13.60
C GLY A 247 7.94 4.55 -12.64
N VAL A 248 7.96 5.81 -13.12
CA VAL A 248 7.69 7.00 -12.32
C VAL A 248 6.58 7.85 -12.94
N ILE A 249 5.64 8.28 -12.11
CA ILE A 249 4.61 9.28 -12.44
C ILE A 249 4.79 10.46 -11.49
N GLU A 250 4.87 11.66 -12.04
CA GLU A 250 4.82 12.91 -11.26
C GLU A 250 3.46 13.57 -11.49
N VAL A 251 2.62 13.57 -10.46
CA VAL A 251 1.31 14.23 -10.52
C VAL A 251 1.39 15.64 -9.97
N PHE A 252 0.48 16.51 -10.45
CA PHE A 252 0.33 17.89 -10.05
C PHE A 252 1.43 18.83 -10.55
N ALA A 253 2.51 18.31 -11.14
CA ALA A 253 3.49 19.17 -11.79
C ALA A 253 2.81 20.04 -12.86
N PRO A 254 3.14 21.34 -12.97
CA PRO A 254 2.60 22.19 -14.03
C PRO A 254 2.99 21.60 -15.39
N PRO A 255 2.10 21.64 -16.39
CA PRO A 255 2.43 21.18 -17.73
C PRO A 255 3.65 21.96 -18.25
N PRO A 256 4.54 21.30 -18.98
CA PRO A 256 5.77 21.91 -19.53
C PRO A 256 5.53 23.07 -20.48
#